data_7726022f4ff5979e3cdb29763a9148d6
#
_entry.id   7726022f4ff5979e3cdb29763a9148d6
#
_cell.length_a   1.000
_cell.length_b   1.000
_cell.length_c   1.000
_cell.angle_alpha   90.00
_cell.angle_beta   90.00
_cell.angle_gamma   90.00
#
_symmetry.space_group_name_H-M   'P 1'
#
loop_
_entity.id
_entity.type
_entity.pdbx_description
1 polymer ?
#
loop_
_entity_poly.entity_id
_entity_poly.type
_entity_poly.pdbx_seq_one_letter_code
_entity_poly.pdbx_strand_id
1 'polypeptide(L)'
;MEPLLIDSGRPGSDELLGLAYELSEVSAVLQGKLNTRTAQSLSRLVVGMNCYYSNLIEGHPTLPIDIARAMQSHDARDQKNLKTLSSAHIEADQWAQSHDLLSMGILPFVSTLHRIFGENLPLSELTLQNGEMIKPGEFRLGAGEDVIVGLHHAPSAFAVREFLERFDQVYTLIIRQAAKGGSFKLNAIASCFMAHHRFVWIHPFMDGNGRVARILLDAMLRSCGVNRASVWSISRGFAKSHAEYKSKLAGADLPRQGDYDGRSNLSEKKLLDWCMYSMNTAKDQASFMIELFGLNTLRKRVEHYFQIVRVDLKPESVRLFMHAMTEGEFDRMEAGRVTGMPERTARQVLTALVKEKFLISDTPKGRVRAGFPLECLEYFFPSLYPSV
;
A
#
# COMPACT_ATOMS: atom_id res chain seq x y z
N MET A 1 9.26 2.79 25.08
CA MET A 1 8.40 2.30 23.98
C MET A 1 7.04 1.79 24.46
N GLU A 2 6.93 1.36 25.73
CA GLU A 2 5.65 0.85 26.27
C GLU A 2 4.60 1.97 26.49
N PRO A 3 3.29 1.73 26.28
CA PRO A 3 2.74 0.41 26.00
C PRO A 3 2.92 -0.01 24.53
N LEU A 4 3.19 -1.29 24.29
CA LEU A 4 3.14 -1.85 22.93
C LEU A 4 1.71 -2.16 22.50
N LEU A 5 0.85 -2.46 23.46
CA LEU A 5 -0.54 -2.83 23.25
C LEU A 5 -1.44 -1.98 24.17
N ILE A 6 -2.65 -1.74 23.70
CA ILE A 6 -3.71 -1.10 24.50
C ILE A 6 -4.36 -2.18 25.37
N ASP A 7 -4.51 -1.89 26.66
CA ASP A 7 -5.19 -2.78 27.62
C ASP A 7 -6.67 -2.93 27.23
N SER A 8 -7.16 -4.17 27.24
CA SER A 8 -8.57 -4.48 26.94
C SER A 8 -9.57 -3.87 27.94
N GLY A 9 -9.14 -3.56 29.17
CA GLY A 9 -9.94 -2.85 30.15
C GLY A 9 -9.97 -1.33 30.00
N ARG A 10 -9.25 -0.77 29.02
CA ARG A 10 -9.22 0.67 28.82
C ARG A 10 -10.50 1.19 28.19
N PRO A 11 -11.06 2.33 28.65
CA PRO A 11 -12.16 3.00 27.95
C PRO A 11 -11.78 3.28 26.49
N GLY A 12 -12.63 2.84 25.54
CA GLY A 12 -12.41 2.93 24.10
C GLY A 12 -11.76 1.69 23.44
N SER A 13 -11.32 0.70 24.23
CA SER A 13 -10.79 -0.56 23.67
C SER A 13 -11.86 -1.33 22.87
N ASP A 14 -13.10 -1.38 23.35
CA ASP A 14 -14.21 -2.03 22.64
C ASP A 14 -14.54 -1.32 21.34
N GLU A 15 -14.51 0.02 21.32
CA GLU A 15 -14.69 0.82 20.10
C GLU A 15 -13.57 0.54 19.08
N LEU A 16 -12.32 0.41 19.56
CA LEU A 16 -11.19 0.05 18.72
C LEU A 16 -11.37 -1.34 18.07
N LEU A 17 -11.87 -2.32 18.82
CA LEU A 17 -12.17 -3.65 18.28
C LEU A 17 -13.36 -3.61 17.31
N GLY A 18 -14.36 -2.77 17.58
CA GLY A 18 -15.44 -2.47 16.64
C GLY A 18 -14.93 -1.96 15.30
N LEU A 19 -14.00 -1.00 15.31
CA LEU A 19 -13.35 -0.49 14.09
C LEU A 19 -12.53 -1.57 13.38
N ALA A 20 -11.84 -2.44 14.12
CA ALA A 20 -11.10 -3.57 13.53
C ALA A 20 -12.03 -4.53 12.79
N TYR A 21 -13.21 -4.78 13.37
CA TYR A 21 -14.26 -5.57 12.73
C TYR A 21 -14.76 -4.88 11.45
N GLU A 22 -15.15 -3.62 11.53
CA GLU A 22 -15.65 -2.85 10.37
C GLU A 22 -14.61 -2.79 9.24
N LEU A 23 -13.34 -2.57 9.54
CA LEU A 23 -12.26 -2.58 8.55
C LEU A 23 -12.11 -3.96 7.88
N SER A 24 -12.21 -5.04 8.68
CA SER A 24 -12.17 -6.41 8.16
C SER A 24 -13.33 -6.68 7.20
N GLU A 25 -14.56 -6.25 7.57
CA GLU A 25 -15.77 -6.40 6.77
C GLU A 25 -15.67 -5.62 5.44
N VAL A 26 -15.34 -4.34 5.50
CA VAL A 26 -15.22 -3.48 4.31
C VAL A 26 -14.16 -4.03 3.36
N SER A 27 -13.02 -4.47 3.90
CA SER A 27 -11.94 -5.07 3.10
C SER A 27 -12.39 -6.40 2.45
N ALA A 28 -13.16 -7.23 3.16
CA ALA A 28 -13.69 -8.47 2.63
C ALA A 28 -14.74 -8.21 1.51
N VAL A 29 -15.60 -7.22 1.69
CA VAL A 29 -16.59 -6.79 0.67
C VAL A 29 -15.88 -6.33 -0.61
N LEU A 30 -14.83 -5.52 -0.49
CA LEU A 30 -14.03 -5.08 -1.64
C LEU A 30 -13.42 -6.26 -2.38
N GLN A 31 -12.79 -7.17 -1.66
CA GLN A 31 -12.15 -8.35 -2.25
C GLN A 31 -13.18 -9.29 -2.90
N GLY A 32 -14.34 -9.50 -2.27
CA GLY A 32 -15.40 -10.37 -2.80
C GLY A 32 -16.08 -9.85 -4.07
N LYS A 33 -15.98 -8.54 -4.36
CA LYS A 33 -16.51 -7.92 -5.58
C LYS A 33 -15.60 -8.07 -6.80
N LEU A 34 -14.36 -8.52 -6.62
CA LEU A 34 -13.35 -8.55 -7.67
C LEU A 34 -12.97 -10.01 -8.00
N ASN A 35 -12.93 -10.32 -9.29
CA ASN A 35 -12.27 -11.54 -9.75
C ASN A 35 -10.77 -11.46 -9.42
N THR A 36 -10.15 -12.60 -9.11
CA THR A 36 -8.74 -12.67 -8.70
C THR A 36 -7.79 -12.01 -9.72
N ARG A 37 -8.00 -12.23 -11.02
CA ARG A 37 -7.16 -11.63 -12.08
C ARG A 37 -7.39 -10.13 -12.20
N THR A 38 -8.63 -9.69 -12.06
CA THR A 38 -8.98 -8.26 -12.01
C THR A 38 -8.35 -7.59 -10.80
N ALA A 39 -8.44 -8.22 -9.62
CA ALA A 39 -7.79 -7.73 -8.42
C ALA A 39 -6.27 -7.58 -8.59
N GLN A 40 -5.59 -8.53 -9.25
CA GLN A 40 -4.17 -8.43 -9.59
C GLN A 40 -3.85 -7.25 -10.53
N SER A 41 -4.71 -6.99 -11.53
CA SER A 41 -4.53 -5.83 -12.41
C SER A 41 -4.73 -4.51 -11.67
N LEU A 42 -5.72 -4.43 -10.78
CA LEU A 42 -6.01 -3.25 -9.95
C LEU A 42 -4.96 -3.05 -8.85
N SER A 43 -4.43 -4.12 -8.26
CA SER A 43 -3.35 -4.03 -7.27
C SER A 43 -2.11 -3.32 -7.84
N ARG A 44 -1.79 -3.54 -9.11
CA ARG A 44 -0.70 -2.80 -9.78
C ARG A 44 -0.94 -1.30 -9.79
N LEU A 45 -2.19 -0.85 -10.04
CA LEU A 45 -2.54 0.57 -9.95
C LEU A 45 -2.38 1.11 -8.52
N VAL A 46 -2.76 0.28 -7.53
CA VAL A 46 -2.63 0.65 -6.12
C VAL A 46 -1.17 0.78 -5.71
N VAL A 47 -0.26 -0.06 -6.23
CA VAL A 47 1.19 0.12 -6.02
C VAL A 47 1.66 1.50 -6.51
N GLY A 48 1.24 1.91 -7.71
CA GLY A 48 1.56 3.25 -8.23
C GLY A 48 0.98 4.37 -7.37
N MET A 49 -0.27 4.22 -6.94
CA MET A 49 -0.93 5.16 -6.03
C MET A 49 -0.20 5.23 -4.68
N ASN A 50 0.16 4.07 -4.10
CA ASN A 50 0.90 4.00 -2.85
C ASN A 50 2.27 4.69 -2.97
N CYS A 51 2.99 4.46 -4.06
CA CYS A 51 4.24 5.14 -4.37
C CYS A 51 4.08 6.66 -4.36
N TYR A 52 3.08 7.18 -5.08
CA TYR A 52 2.79 8.62 -5.15
C TYR A 52 2.57 9.22 -3.76
N TYR A 53 1.59 8.69 -3.03
CA TYR A 53 1.18 9.27 -1.75
C TYR A 53 2.20 9.05 -0.64
N SER A 54 2.88 7.91 -0.62
CA SER A 54 3.91 7.61 0.37
C SER A 54 5.13 8.52 0.21
N ASN A 55 5.54 8.82 -1.03
CA ASN A 55 6.61 9.78 -1.30
C ASN A 55 6.17 11.23 -1.01
N LEU A 56 4.91 11.58 -1.31
CA LEU A 56 4.36 12.90 -0.99
C LEU A 56 4.38 13.19 0.52
N ILE A 57 4.09 12.20 1.37
CA ILE A 57 4.16 12.33 2.84
C ILE A 57 5.56 12.71 3.29
N GLU A 58 6.59 12.16 2.64
CA GLU A 58 8.00 12.44 2.94
C GLU A 58 8.52 13.74 2.30
N GLY A 59 7.66 14.47 1.58
CA GLY A 59 8.06 15.72 0.91
C GLY A 59 8.73 15.53 -0.44
N HIS A 60 8.67 14.32 -1.01
CA HIS A 60 9.21 13.99 -2.33
C HIS A 60 8.06 13.84 -3.36
N PRO A 61 7.58 14.91 -3.99
CA PRO A 61 6.54 14.81 -5.00
C PRO A 61 7.07 14.06 -6.24
N THR A 62 6.48 12.89 -6.49
CA THR A 62 6.75 12.10 -7.70
C THR A 62 5.63 12.32 -8.70
N LEU A 63 5.96 12.53 -9.98
CA LEU A 63 4.94 12.74 -10.99
C LEU A 63 4.26 11.42 -11.39
N PRO A 64 2.92 11.39 -11.58
CA PRO A 64 2.22 10.19 -12.05
C PRO A 64 2.81 9.59 -13.33
N ILE A 65 3.34 10.43 -14.23
CA ILE A 65 4.00 9.98 -15.45
C ILE A 65 5.29 9.19 -15.19
N ASP A 66 6.07 9.58 -14.17
CA ASP A 66 7.31 8.88 -13.83
C ASP A 66 7.00 7.55 -13.13
N ILE A 67 5.94 7.51 -12.32
CA ILE A 67 5.41 6.28 -11.74
C ILE A 67 4.97 5.31 -12.86
N ALA A 68 4.20 5.80 -13.83
CA ALA A 68 3.75 4.98 -14.95
C ALA A 68 4.92 4.45 -15.80
N ARG A 69 5.96 5.25 -16.03
CA ARG A 69 7.19 4.80 -16.70
C ARG A 69 7.90 3.71 -15.89
N ALA A 70 8.05 3.90 -14.58
CA ALA A 70 8.67 2.92 -13.69
C ALA A 70 7.88 1.59 -13.69
N MET A 71 6.54 1.64 -13.76
CA MET A 71 5.70 0.44 -13.82
C MET A 71 5.72 -0.27 -15.20
N GLN A 72 6.02 0.44 -16.28
CA GLN A 72 6.06 -0.11 -17.65
C GLN A 72 7.43 -0.65 -18.05
N SER A 73 8.51 -0.26 -17.36
CA SER A 73 9.85 -0.73 -17.64
C SER A 73 10.01 -2.20 -17.23
N HIS A 74 9.71 -3.10 -18.19
CA HIS A 74 9.88 -4.55 -18.03
C HIS A 74 11.29 -5.04 -18.39
N ASP A 75 12.14 -4.16 -18.95
CA ASP A 75 13.48 -4.49 -19.40
C ASP A 75 14.50 -4.16 -18.31
N ALA A 76 15.20 -5.19 -17.82
CA ALA A 76 16.26 -5.04 -16.81
C ALA A 76 17.39 -4.06 -17.23
N ARG A 77 17.49 -3.73 -18.52
CA ARG A 77 18.43 -2.74 -19.05
C ARG A 77 17.90 -1.32 -18.87
N ASP A 78 16.60 -1.09 -19.01
CA ASP A 78 15.97 0.23 -18.79
C ASP A 78 15.84 0.54 -17.30
N GLN A 79 15.62 -0.48 -16.45
CA GLN A 79 15.58 -0.33 -14.99
C GLN A 79 16.93 0.13 -14.40
N LYS A 80 18.07 -0.32 -14.93
CA LYS A 80 19.39 0.13 -14.46
C LYS A 80 19.66 1.62 -14.70
N ASN A 81 18.97 2.23 -15.67
CA ASN A 81 19.12 3.65 -15.99
C ASN A 81 18.08 4.55 -15.31
N LEU A 82 17.01 3.98 -14.73
CA LEU A 82 15.93 4.68 -14.02
C LEU A 82 15.95 4.39 -12.52
N LYS A 83 17.12 4.59 -11.89
CA LYS A 83 17.20 4.64 -10.43
C LYS A 83 16.52 5.91 -9.96
N THR A 84 15.23 5.81 -9.69
CA THR A 84 14.40 6.91 -9.20
C THR A 84 13.74 6.49 -7.90
N LEU A 85 13.32 7.47 -7.10
CA LEU A 85 12.56 7.22 -5.89
C LEU A 85 11.26 6.43 -6.19
N SER A 86 10.64 6.67 -7.36
CA SER A 86 9.45 5.93 -7.80
C SER A 86 9.76 4.46 -8.07
N SER A 87 10.85 4.15 -8.81
CA SER A 87 11.21 2.76 -9.10
C SER A 87 11.57 1.99 -7.83
N ALA A 88 12.33 2.62 -6.92
CA ALA A 88 12.68 2.04 -5.64
C ALA A 88 11.43 1.70 -4.79
N HIS A 89 10.47 2.61 -4.72
CA HIS A 89 9.22 2.38 -3.97
C HIS A 89 8.37 1.28 -4.59
N ILE A 90 8.20 1.29 -5.92
CA ILE A 90 7.40 0.29 -6.63
C ILE A 90 7.99 -1.11 -6.45
N GLU A 91 9.31 -1.25 -6.60
CA GLU A 91 9.98 -2.54 -6.44
C GLU A 91 9.86 -3.07 -5.01
N ALA A 92 10.06 -2.20 -4.02
CA ALA A 92 9.91 -2.55 -2.62
C ALA A 92 8.49 -2.99 -2.26
N ASP A 93 7.45 -2.27 -2.74
CA ASP A 93 6.05 -2.62 -2.50
C ASP A 93 5.67 -3.93 -3.20
N GLN A 94 6.07 -4.13 -4.46
CA GLN A 94 5.84 -5.39 -5.19
C GLN A 94 6.54 -6.58 -4.53
N TRP A 95 7.77 -6.39 -4.06
CA TRP A 95 8.48 -7.40 -3.29
C TRP A 95 7.72 -7.77 -2.01
N ALA A 96 7.27 -6.78 -1.25
CA ALA A 96 6.51 -6.98 -0.02
C ALA A 96 5.16 -7.68 -0.25
N GLN A 97 4.53 -7.50 -1.42
CA GLN A 97 3.30 -8.21 -1.79
C GLN A 97 3.55 -9.68 -2.16
N SER A 98 4.74 -10.02 -2.63
CA SER A 98 5.10 -11.38 -3.06
C SER A 98 5.73 -12.25 -1.97
N HIS A 99 6.05 -11.66 -0.80
CA HIS A 99 6.71 -12.38 0.30
C HIS A 99 5.85 -12.42 1.56
N ASP A 100 5.85 -13.56 2.22
CA ASP A 100 5.11 -13.74 3.46
C ASP A 100 5.91 -13.23 4.67
N LEU A 101 5.37 -12.19 5.31
CA LEU A 101 5.97 -11.55 6.48
C LEU A 101 6.23 -12.53 7.64
N LEU A 102 5.27 -13.41 7.91
CA LEU A 102 5.37 -14.33 9.06
C LEU A 102 6.35 -15.48 8.84
N SER A 103 6.57 -15.88 7.58
CA SER A 103 7.57 -16.87 7.22
C SER A 103 8.99 -16.31 7.30
N MET A 104 9.17 -15.02 6.93
CA MET A 104 10.47 -14.35 7.02
C MET A 104 10.80 -13.85 8.42
N GLY A 105 9.81 -13.44 9.20
CA GLY A 105 9.97 -12.64 10.42
C GLY A 105 10.02 -11.13 10.12
N ILE A 106 9.58 -10.32 11.09
CA ILE A 106 9.44 -8.86 10.87
C ILE A 106 10.80 -8.20 10.62
N LEU A 107 11.83 -8.51 11.43
CA LEU A 107 13.12 -7.83 11.31
C LEU A 107 13.85 -8.13 9.99
N PRO A 108 13.97 -9.39 9.53
CA PRO A 108 14.52 -9.67 8.21
C PRO A 108 13.69 -9.05 7.08
N PHE A 109 12.35 -9.02 7.22
CA PHE A 109 11.46 -8.41 6.23
C PHE A 109 11.74 -6.92 6.07
N VAL A 110 11.76 -6.13 7.16
CA VAL A 110 11.99 -4.68 7.09
C VAL A 110 13.42 -4.33 6.68
N SER A 111 14.43 -5.12 7.08
CA SER A 111 15.80 -4.96 6.63
C SER A 111 15.90 -5.18 5.11
N THR A 112 15.29 -6.25 4.58
CA THR A 112 15.28 -6.53 3.15
C THR A 112 14.51 -5.44 2.39
N LEU A 113 13.37 -4.99 2.90
CA LEU A 113 12.57 -3.92 2.32
C LEU A 113 13.38 -2.62 2.20
N HIS A 114 14.04 -2.21 3.29
CA HIS A 114 14.92 -1.03 3.30
C HIS A 114 16.11 -1.20 2.34
N ARG A 115 16.67 -2.39 2.24
CA ARG A 115 17.75 -2.70 1.29
C ARG A 115 17.30 -2.51 -0.16
N ILE A 116 16.12 -3.02 -0.53
CA ILE A 116 15.57 -2.86 -1.88
C ILE A 116 15.34 -1.38 -2.19
N PHE A 117 14.83 -0.59 -1.24
CA PHE A 117 14.74 0.86 -1.41
C PHE A 117 16.10 1.47 -1.73
N GLY A 118 17.11 1.22 -0.88
CA GLY A 118 18.41 1.85 -0.99
C GLY A 118 19.20 1.43 -2.24
N GLU A 119 19.17 0.15 -2.62
CA GLU A 119 19.89 -0.37 -3.81
C GLU A 119 19.37 0.27 -5.11
N ASN A 120 18.13 0.73 -5.12
CA ASN A 120 17.46 1.35 -6.27
C ASN A 120 17.45 2.89 -6.22
N LEU A 121 18.06 3.50 -5.21
CA LEU A 121 18.20 4.95 -5.13
C LEU A 121 19.51 5.44 -5.78
N PRO A 122 19.50 6.66 -6.35
CA PRO A 122 20.75 7.32 -6.76
C PRO A 122 21.61 7.66 -5.53
N LEU A 123 22.92 7.76 -5.73
CA LEU A 123 23.85 8.06 -4.63
C LEU A 123 23.53 9.38 -3.90
N SER A 124 23.00 10.37 -4.61
CA SER A 124 22.56 11.64 -4.00
C SER A 124 21.47 11.46 -2.95
N GLU A 125 20.59 10.48 -3.11
CA GLU A 125 19.51 10.16 -2.16
C GLU A 125 19.98 9.23 -1.02
N LEU A 126 21.14 8.62 -1.18
CA LEU A 126 21.79 7.78 -0.15
C LEU A 126 22.77 8.56 0.72
N THR A 127 22.99 9.84 0.43
CA THR A 127 23.92 10.69 1.19
C THR A 127 23.13 11.60 2.11
N LEU A 128 23.36 11.50 3.41
CA LEU A 128 22.77 12.38 4.42
C LEU A 128 23.35 13.80 4.33
N GLN A 129 22.66 14.77 4.92
CA GLN A 129 23.12 16.17 4.93
C GLN A 129 24.50 16.37 5.59
N ASN A 130 24.87 15.48 6.51
CA ASN A 130 26.20 15.47 7.16
C ASN A 130 27.29 14.79 6.32
N GLY A 131 26.97 14.30 5.12
CA GLY A 131 27.88 13.58 4.22
C GLY A 131 28.01 12.09 4.48
N GLU A 132 27.37 11.54 5.50
CA GLU A 132 27.37 10.10 5.75
C GLU A 132 26.48 9.37 4.75
N MET A 133 26.85 8.13 4.43
CA MET A 133 26.06 7.30 3.53
C MET A 133 25.09 6.40 4.30
N ILE A 134 23.84 6.40 3.86
CA ILE A 134 22.84 5.43 4.29
C ILE A 134 23.29 4.05 3.82
N LYS A 135 23.30 3.08 4.73
CA LYS A 135 23.59 1.68 4.42
C LYS A 135 22.30 0.92 4.19
N PRO A 136 21.99 0.54 2.95
CA PRO A 136 20.74 -0.15 2.64
C PRO A 136 20.57 -1.44 3.43
N GLY A 137 19.46 -1.57 4.16
CA GLY A 137 19.13 -2.74 4.96
C GLY A 137 19.77 -2.81 6.34
N GLU A 138 20.71 -1.94 6.69
CA GLU A 138 21.35 -1.95 7.99
C GLU A 138 20.57 -1.06 8.98
N PHE A 139 20.32 -1.61 10.18
CA PHE A 139 19.79 -0.82 11.30
C PHE A 139 20.88 0.10 11.86
N ARG A 140 20.49 1.28 12.34
CA ARG A 140 21.37 2.20 13.05
C ARG A 140 21.72 1.65 14.44
N LEU A 141 22.92 1.13 14.62
CA LEU A 141 23.39 0.48 15.85
C LEU A 141 24.74 1.04 16.30
N GLY A 142 25.31 1.96 15.55
CA GLY A 142 26.65 2.49 15.74
C GLY A 142 26.70 3.82 16.49
N ALA A 143 27.90 4.17 16.97
CA ALA A 143 28.15 5.49 17.52
C ALA A 143 27.97 6.56 16.43
N GLY A 144 27.27 7.65 16.76
CA GLY A 144 26.96 8.74 15.81
C GLY A 144 25.72 8.53 14.97
N GLU A 145 25.04 7.37 15.07
CA GLU A 145 23.82 7.06 14.32
C GLU A 145 22.54 7.44 15.09
N ASP A 146 22.59 8.38 16.01
CA ASP A 146 21.42 8.91 16.70
C ASP A 146 20.62 9.84 15.77
N VAL A 147 19.30 9.72 15.79
CA VAL A 147 18.41 10.43 14.86
C VAL A 147 17.37 11.25 15.62
N ILE A 148 17.14 12.47 15.14
CA ILE A 148 16.07 13.37 15.60
C ILE A 148 15.17 13.69 14.40
N VAL A 149 13.86 13.49 14.56
CA VAL A 149 12.87 13.75 13.52
C VAL A 149 11.88 14.80 14.00
N GLY A 150 12.06 16.03 13.59
CA GLY A 150 11.28 17.15 14.13
C GLY A 150 11.47 17.28 15.62
N LEU A 151 10.42 17.05 16.42
CA LEU A 151 10.48 17.06 17.89
C LEU A 151 10.69 15.67 18.51
N HIS A 152 10.69 14.62 17.70
CA HIS A 152 10.89 13.25 18.17
C HIS A 152 12.37 12.93 18.29
N HIS A 153 12.82 12.61 19.51
CA HIS A 153 14.13 12.05 19.78
C HIS A 153 14.01 10.52 19.78
N ALA A 154 14.47 9.90 18.69
CA ALA A 154 14.47 8.44 18.60
C ALA A 154 15.39 7.85 19.69
N PRO A 155 15.17 6.57 20.11
CA PRO A 155 16.09 5.91 21.04
C PRO A 155 17.52 5.97 20.57
N SER A 156 18.48 6.00 21.51
CA SER A 156 19.90 5.90 21.17
C SER A 156 20.18 4.68 20.29
N ALA A 157 21.05 4.84 19.30
CA ALA A 157 21.45 3.78 18.39
C ALA A 157 21.83 2.47 19.11
N PHE A 158 22.50 2.56 20.26
CA PHE A 158 22.86 1.40 21.08
C PHE A 158 21.66 0.63 21.65
N ALA A 159 20.51 1.28 21.84
CA ALA A 159 19.30 0.67 22.36
C ALA A 159 18.37 0.12 21.25
N VAL A 160 18.57 0.49 19.99
CA VAL A 160 17.67 0.11 18.88
C VAL A 160 17.50 -1.39 18.78
N ARG A 161 18.56 -2.17 18.96
CA ARG A 161 18.50 -3.65 18.92
C ARG A 161 17.49 -4.20 19.91
N GLU A 162 17.56 -3.79 21.17
CA GLU A 162 16.66 -4.26 22.22
C GLU A 162 15.20 -3.89 21.94
N PHE A 163 14.98 -2.67 21.45
CA PHE A 163 13.64 -2.22 21.06
C PHE A 163 13.09 -3.02 19.86
N LEU A 164 13.92 -3.33 18.86
CA LEU A 164 13.53 -4.14 17.70
C LEU A 164 13.22 -5.59 18.10
N GLU A 165 14.04 -6.20 18.94
CA GLU A 165 13.80 -7.56 19.45
C GLU A 165 12.48 -7.64 20.23
N ARG A 166 12.21 -6.65 21.10
CA ARG A 166 10.96 -6.55 21.83
C ARG A 166 9.77 -6.31 20.91
N PHE A 167 9.92 -5.47 19.91
CA PHE A 167 8.92 -5.21 18.87
C PHE A 167 8.55 -6.51 18.13
N ASP A 168 9.54 -7.23 17.63
CA ASP A 168 9.34 -8.46 16.89
C ASP A 168 8.66 -9.54 17.75
N GLN A 169 9.13 -9.76 18.96
CA GLN A 169 8.55 -10.74 19.90
C GLN A 169 7.05 -10.51 20.12
N VAL A 170 6.65 -9.26 20.37
CA VAL A 170 5.25 -8.95 20.71
C VAL A 170 4.37 -9.02 19.46
N TYR A 171 4.74 -8.31 18.38
CA TYR A 171 3.85 -8.18 17.23
C TYR A 171 3.81 -9.44 16.37
N THR A 172 4.92 -10.17 16.23
CA THR A 172 4.90 -11.47 15.53
C THR A 172 3.96 -12.45 16.21
N LEU A 173 3.99 -12.53 17.56
CA LEU A 173 3.10 -13.43 18.31
C LEU A 173 1.63 -13.09 18.08
N ILE A 174 1.27 -11.80 18.17
CA ILE A 174 -0.13 -11.36 18.07
C ILE A 174 -0.65 -11.53 16.65
N ILE A 175 0.13 -11.18 15.63
CA ILE A 175 -0.28 -11.33 14.23
C ILE A 175 -0.49 -12.82 13.89
N ARG A 176 0.36 -13.72 14.37
CA ARG A 176 0.16 -15.16 14.21
C ARG A 176 -1.15 -15.65 14.82
N GLN A 177 -1.61 -15.03 15.90
CA GLN A 177 -2.88 -15.39 16.53
C GLN A 177 -4.10 -15.00 15.68
N ALA A 178 -3.97 -14.09 14.70
CA ALA A 178 -5.07 -13.73 13.80
C ALA A 178 -5.71 -14.94 13.11
N ALA A 179 -4.92 -15.99 12.85
CA ALA A 179 -5.41 -17.23 12.25
C ALA A 179 -6.47 -17.96 13.10
N LYS A 180 -6.56 -17.67 14.41
CA LYS A 180 -7.59 -18.24 15.31
C LYS A 180 -8.96 -17.61 15.08
N GLY A 181 -9.06 -16.48 14.37
CA GLY A 181 -10.32 -15.76 14.15
C GLY A 181 -10.85 -15.03 15.38
N GLY A 182 -12.11 -14.55 15.30
CA GLY A 182 -12.80 -13.89 16.41
C GLY A 182 -12.00 -12.72 17.00
N SER A 183 -12.01 -12.59 18.32
CA SER A 183 -11.30 -11.52 19.04
C SER A 183 -9.79 -11.54 18.80
N PHE A 184 -9.17 -12.70 18.58
CA PHE A 184 -7.75 -12.79 18.25
C PHE A 184 -7.42 -12.07 16.95
N LYS A 185 -8.26 -12.22 15.91
CA LYS A 185 -8.09 -11.50 14.63
C LYS A 185 -8.26 -10.00 14.81
N LEU A 186 -9.28 -9.57 15.57
CA LEU A 186 -9.54 -8.14 15.79
C LEU A 186 -8.41 -7.47 16.57
N ASN A 187 -7.91 -8.13 17.62
CA ASN A 187 -6.75 -7.66 18.37
C ASN A 187 -5.48 -7.57 17.48
N ALA A 188 -5.27 -8.56 16.61
CA ALA A 188 -4.14 -8.53 15.67
C ALA A 188 -4.24 -7.38 14.69
N ILE A 189 -5.43 -7.10 14.14
CA ILE A 189 -5.66 -5.95 13.25
C ILE A 189 -5.36 -4.64 13.98
N ALA A 190 -5.90 -4.44 15.18
CA ALA A 190 -5.63 -3.25 15.98
C ALA A 190 -4.12 -3.09 16.28
N SER A 191 -3.45 -4.21 16.60
CA SER A 191 -2.01 -4.23 16.89
C SER A 191 -1.14 -3.85 15.70
N CYS A 192 -1.58 -4.03 14.45
CA CYS A 192 -0.85 -3.56 13.27
C CYS A 192 -0.67 -2.03 13.29
N PHE A 193 -1.67 -1.28 13.74
CA PHE A 193 -1.61 0.17 13.83
C PHE A 193 -0.76 0.64 15.03
N MET A 194 -0.79 -0.09 16.14
CA MET A 194 0.13 0.14 17.25
C MET A 194 1.57 -0.11 16.82
N ALA A 195 1.82 -1.20 16.10
CA ALA A 195 3.12 -1.54 15.54
C ALA A 195 3.63 -0.46 14.58
N HIS A 196 2.78 0.09 13.71
CA HIS A 196 3.19 1.18 12.82
C HIS A 196 3.77 2.36 13.60
N HIS A 197 3.07 2.83 14.64
CA HIS A 197 3.59 3.90 15.48
C HIS A 197 4.89 3.51 16.17
N ARG A 198 4.94 2.34 16.80
CA ARG A 198 6.12 1.90 17.55
C ARG A 198 7.35 1.66 16.66
N PHE A 199 7.15 1.23 15.43
CA PHE A 199 8.24 1.14 14.45
C PHE A 199 8.79 2.53 14.08
N VAL A 200 7.89 3.49 13.81
CA VAL A 200 8.29 4.88 13.54
C VAL A 200 8.95 5.52 14.76
N TRP A 201 8.49 5.21 15.97
CA TRP A 201 9.09 5.68 17.23
C TRP A 201 10.52 5.12 17.44
N ILE A 202 10.75 3.83 17.16
CA ILE A 202 12.10 3.25 17.22
C ILE A 202 13.02 3.91 16.20
N HIS A 203 12.48 4.23 15.03
CA HIS A 203 13.22 4.84 13.91
C HIS A 203 14.50 4.07 13.58
N PRO A 204 14.38 2.78 13.15
CA PRO A 204 15.53 1.87 13.15
C PRO A 204 16.56 2.11 12.06
N PHE A 205 16.28 2.94 11.06
CA PHE A 205 17.19 3.29 9.96
C PHE A 205 17.60 4.76 10.03
N MET A 206 18.68 5.12 9.35
CA MET A 206 19.12 6.51 9.26
C MET A 206 18.15 7.38 8.43
N ASP A 207 17.45 6.79 7.44
CA ASP A 207 16.37 7.41 6.66
C ASP A 207 15.42 6.34 6.13
N GLY A 208 14.31 6.73 5.50
CA GLY A 208 13.35 5.82 4.86
C GLY A 208 12.37 5.12 5.81
N ASN A 209 12.42 5.40 7.10
CA ASN A 209 11.60 4.74 8.11
C ASN A 209 10.10 4.85 7.84
N GLY A 210 9.61 6.02 7.43
CA GLY A 210 8.20 6.24 7.14
C GLY A 210 7.69 5.41 5.97
N ARG A 211 8.47 5.31 4.88
CA ARG A 211 8.14 4.48 3.70
C ARG A 211 8.10 3.00 4.07
N VAL A 212 9.12 2.52 4.78
CA VAL A 212 9.17 1.14 5.29
C VAL A 212 8.01 0.85 6.23
N ALA A 213 7.70 1.75 7.16
CA ALA A 213 6.62 1.58 8.13
C ALA A 213 5.24 1.44 7.47
N ARG A 214 4.96 2.21 6.40
CA ARG A 214 3.68 2.11 5.68
C ARG A 214 3.55 0.80 4.91
N ILE A 215 4.61 0.32 4.25
CA ILE A 215 4.59 -0.99 3.58
C ILE A 215 4.54 -2.13 4.59
N LEU A 216 5.23 -2.00 5.74
CA LEU A 216 5.15 -2.97 6.83
C LEU A 216 3.71 -3.07 7.38
N LEU A 217 3.03 -1.94 7.61
CA LEU A 217 1.63 -1.93 8.04
C LEU A 217 0.74 -2.70 7.06
N ASP A 218 0.88 -2.46 5.75
CA ASP A 218 0.12 -3.19 4.73
C ASP A 218 0.44 -4.69 4.75
N ALA A 219 1.71 -5.08 4.95
CA ALA A 219 2.12 -6.49 5.05
C ALA A 219 1.54 -7.17 6.32
N MET A 220 1.55 -6.46 7.46
CA MET A 220 0.96 -6.96 8.71
C MET A 220 -0.56 -7.14 8.59
N LEU A 221 -1.27 -6.19 7.98
CA LEU A 221 -2.70 -6.28 7.73
C LEU A 221 -3.03 -7.46 6.80
N ARG A 222 -2.25 -7.68 5.72
CA ARG A 222 -2.41 -8.87 4.86
C ARG A 222 -2.25 -10.17 5.64
N SER A 223 -1.28 -10.24 6.55
CA SER A 223 -1.06 -11.40 7.43
C SER A 223 -2.24 -11.64 8.38
N CYS A 224 -2.98 -10.57 8.76
CA CYS A 224 -4.23 -10.67 9.51
C CYS A 224 -5.45 -10.94 8.63
N GLY A 225 -5.28 -11.12 7.32
CA GLY A 225 -6.37 -11.39 6.38
C GLY A 225 -7.14 -10.15 5.93
N VAL A 226 -6.61 -8.95 6.17
CA VAL A 226 -7.13 -7.67 5.68
C VAL A 226 -6.34 -7.26 4.44
N ASN A 227 -7.02 -6.76 3.40
CA ASN A 227 -6.40 -6.33 2.14
C ASN A 227 -5.51 -7.38 1.44
N ARG A 228 -5.90 -8.66 1.46
CA ARG A 228 -5.10 -9.75 0.87
C ARG A 228 -4.75 -9.55 -0.61
N ALA A 229 -5.64 -8.90 -1.35
CA ALA A 229 -5.45 -8.62 -2.77
C ALA A 229 -4.68 -7.30 -3.03
N SER A 230 -4.26 -6.57 -2.00
CA SER A 230 -3.57 -5.28 -2.09
C SER A 230 -4.28 -4.26 -3.00
N VAL A 231 -5.60 -4.14 -2.88
CA VAL A 231 -6.45 -3.29 -3.72
C VAL A 231 -6.83 -1.95 -3.08
N TRP A 232 -6.24 -1.62 -1.95
CA TRP A 232 -6.31 -0.30 -1.32
C TRP A 232 -5.01 -0.01 -0.57
N SER A 233 -4.73 1.26 -0.27
CA SER A 233 -3.56 1.69 0.51
C SER A 233 -3.94 2.82 1.46
N ILE A 234 -3.43 2.73 2.69
CA ILE A 234 -3.63 3.76 3.71
C ILE A 234 -2.84 5.04 3.40
N SER A 235 -1.74 4.96 2.63
CA SER A 235 -0.87 6.11 2.34
C SER A 235 -1.64 7.26 1.70
N ARG A 236 -2.63 6.96 0.84
CA ARG A 236 -3.51 7.99 0.26
C ARG A 236 -4.30 8.74 1.35
N GLY A 237 -4.85 8.03 2.31
CA GLY A 237 -5.57 8.63 3.44
C GLY A 237 -4.66 9.49 4.31
N PHE A 238 -3.51 8.99 4.69
CA PHE A 238 -2.51 9.72 5.46
C PHE A 238 -1.99 10.97 4.74
N ALA A 239 -1.78 10.90 3.43
CA ALA A 239 -1.37 12.06 2.64
C ALA A 239 -2.47 13.13 2.55
N LYS A 240 -3.74 12.73 2.42
CA LYS A 240 -4.89 13.66 2.38
C LYS A 240 -5.12 14.39 3.69
N SER A 241 -4.82 13.75 4.81
CA SER A 241 -4.88 14.32 6.16
C SER A 241 -3.49 14.48 6.79
N HIS A 242 -2.49 14.90 6.01
CA HIS A 242 -1.07 14.87 6.36
C HIS A 242 -0.74 15.57 7.70
N ALA A 243 -1.34 16.75 7.95
CA ALA A 243 -1.13 17.46 9.21
C ALA A 243 -1.69 16.67 10.42
N GLU A 244 -2.87 16.08 10.27
CA GLU A 244 -3.48 15.24 11.30
C GLU A 244 -2.67 13.95 11.52
N TYR A 245 -2.24 13.29 10.44
CA TYR A 245 -1.36 12.12 10.50
C TYR A 245 -0.10 12.40 11.35
N LYS A 246 0.62 13.49 11.04
CA LYS A 246 1.81 13.89 11.82
C LYS A 246 1.47 14.24 13.27
N SER A 247 0.37 14.96 13.50
CA SER A 247 -0.06 15.33 14.83
C SER A 247 -0.42 14.12 15.70
N LYS A 248 -1.12 13.13 15.14
CA LYS A 248 -1.49 11.90 15.85
C LYS A 248 -0.28 11.02 16.16
N LEU A 249 0.68 10.91 15.22
CA LEU A 249 1.95 10.23 15.47
C LEU A 249 2.71 10.90 16.62
N ALA A 250 2.96 12.21 16.52
CA ALA A 250 3.66 12.95 17.57
C ALA A 250 2.92 12.93 18.92
N GLY A 251 1.58 12.88 18.87
CA GLY A 251 0.77 12.72 20.08
C GLY A 251 1.05 11.41 20.82
N ALA A 252 1.20 10.31 20.08
CA ALA A 252 1.47 9.00 20.68
C ALA A 252 2.93 8.80 21.15
N ASP A 253 3.82 9.78 20.87
CA ASP A 253 5.18 9.87 21.46
C ASP A 253 5.15 10.48 22.87
N LEU A 254 4.07 11.16 23.25
CA LEU A 254 4.02 11.85 24.53
C LEU A 254 4.16 10.89 25.70
N PRO A 255 4.84 11.31 26.78
CA PRO A 255 4.90 10.52 28.00
C PRO A 255 3.49 10.37 28.63
N ARG A 256 3.34 9.37 29.48
CA ARG A 256 2.12 9.14 30.27
C ARG A 256 1.65 10.40 31.00
N GLN A 257 0.37 10.69 30.90
CA GLN A 257 -0.25 11.90 31.44
C GLN A 257 -1.13 11.59 32.67
N GLY A 258 -0.50 11.19 33.76
CA GLY A 258 -1.20 10.91 35.03
C GLY A 258 -1.64 9.45 35.19
N ASP A 259 -2.37 9.18 36.30
CA ASP A 259 -2.65 7.80 36.74
C ASP A 259 -3.71 7.10 35.89
N TYR A 260 -4.54 7.85 35.18
CA TYR A 260 -5.58 7.29 34.30
C TYR A 260 -5.08 7.07 32.85
N ASP A 261 -3.80 7.29 32.56
CA ASP A 261 -3.19 7.14 31.24
C ASP A 261 -2.30 5.86 31.12
N GLY A 262 -2.77 4.77 31.66
CA GLY A 262 -2.02 3.50 31.66
C GLY A 262 -0.91 3.46 32.74
N ARG A 263 -0.05 2.44 32.63
CA ARG A 263 1.05 2.20 33.59
C ARG A 263 2.44 2.30 32.98
N SER A 264 2.51 2.55 31.68
CA SER A 264 3.74 2.54 30.90
C SER A 264 4.40 3.93 30.82
N ASN A 265 5.52 4.05 30.11
CA ASN A 265 6.25 5.32 29.99
C ASN A 265 5.62 6.30 28.99
N LEU A 266 4.96 5.80 27.93
CA LEU A 266 4.23 6.63 26.96
C LEU A 266 2.74 6.63 27.25
N SER A 267 2.03 7.64 26.69
CA SER A 267 0.59 7.79 26.82
C SER A 267 -0.16 6.69 26.05
N GLU A 268 -0.89 5.85 26.80
CA GLU A 268 -1.78 4.85 26.23
C GLU A 268 -3.01 5.47 25.57
N LYS A 269 -3.54 6.54 26.17
CA LYS A 269 -4.66 7.30 25.59
C LYS A 269 -4.30 7.86 24.23
N LYS A 270 -3.09 8.39 24.07
CA LYS A 270 -2.64 8.94 22.79
C LYS A 270 -2.34 7.86 21.76
N LEU A 271 -1.88 6.69 22.20
CA LEU A 271 -1.78 5.52 21.32
C LEU A 271 -3.17 5.07 20.84
N LEU A 272 -4.18 5.07 21.71
CA LEU A 272 -5.57 4.80 21.32
C LEU A 272 -6.07 5.83 20.30
N ASP A 273 -5.87 7.14 20.56
CA ASP A 273 -6.23 8.23 19.63
C ASP A 273 -5.59 8.03 18.24
N TRP A 274 -4.34 7.59 18.19
CA TRP A 274 -3.65 7.24 16.97
C TRP A 274 -4.29 6.05 16.25
N CYS A 275 -4.57 4.96 16.97
CA CYS A 275 -5.18 3.76 16.40
C CYS A 275 -6.59 4.05 15.86
N MET A 276 -7.41 4.80 16.59
CA MET A 276 -8.75 5.20 16.16
C MET A 276 -8.71 6.02 14.86
N TYR A 277 -7.83 7.02 14.80
CA TYR A 277 -7.61 7.82 13.60
C TYR A 277 -7.16 6.97 12.40
N SER A 278 -6.12 6.18 12.59
CA SER A 278 -5.50 5.42 11.49
C SER A 278 -6.40 4.29 10.98
N MET A 279 -7.15 3.63 11.86
CA MET A 279 -8.11 2.60 11.45
C MET A 279 -9.33 3.19 10.73
N ASN A 280 -9.87 4.33 11.18
CA ASN A 280 -10.90 5.05 10.43
C ASN A 280 -10.39 5.47 9.05
N THR A 281 -9.17 5.99 8.97
CA THR A 281 -8.53 6.32 7.69
C THR A 281 -8.42 5.08 6.78
N ALA A 282 -8.01 3.93 7.30
CA ALA A 282 -7.93 2.68 6.53
C ALA A 282 -9.31 2.23 6.02
N LYS A 283 -10.35 2.28 6.87
CA LYS A 283 -11.73 1.97 6.51
C LYS A 283 -12.24 2.88 5.40
N ASP A 284 -11.99 4.18 5.49
CA ASP A 284 -12.37 5.15 4.47
C ASP A 284 -11.67 4.87 3.13
N GLN A 285 -10.40 4.48 3.15
CA GLN A 285 -9.69 4.11 1.92
C GLN A 285 -10.26 2.83 1.30
N ALA A 286 -10.56 1.80 2.08
CA ALA A 286 -11.20 0.59 1.58
C ALA A 286 -12.60 0.89 1.00
N SER A 287 -13.40 1.73 1.65
CA SER A 287 -14.72 2.19 1.18
C SER A 287 -14.62 2.99 -0.11
N PHE A 288 -13.68 3.93 -0.20
CA PHE A 288 -13.39 4.68 -1.42
C PHE A 288 -13.10 3.73 -2.61
N MET A 289 -12.32 2.67 -2.38
CA MET A 289 -12.00 1.73 -3.45
C MET A 289 -13.18 0.85 -3.85
N ILE A 290 -14.11 0.55 -2.93
CA ILE A 290 -15.37 -0.13 -3.27
C ILE A 290 -16.17 0.69 -4.29
N GLU A 291 -16.28 1.99 -4.07
CA GLU A 291 -16.99 2.91 -4.98
C GLU A 291 -16.24 3.06 -6.30
N LEU A 292 -14.92 3.21 -6.22
CA LEU A 292 -14.07 3.44 -7.37
C LEU A 292 -14.05 2.24 -8.34
N PHE A 293 -13.97 1.02 -7.79
CA PHE A 293 -13.88 -0.23 -8.55
C PHE A 293 -15.24 -0.90 -8.79
N GLY A 294 -16.34 -0.30 -8.32
CA GLY A 294 -17.68 -0.82 -8.55
C GLY A 294 -17.96 -0.98 -10.05
N LEU A 295 -18.21 -2.23 -10.50
CA LEU A 295 -18.32 -2.56 -11.93
C LEU A 295 -19.36 -1.74 -12.69
N ASN A 296 -20.50 -1.40 -12.04
CA ASN A 296 -21.56 -0.62 -12.68
C ASN A 296 -21.16 0.85 -12.91
N THR A 297 -20.48 1.46 -11.94
CA THR A 297 -19.98 2.84 -12.04
C THR A 297 -18.78 2.91 -12.95
N LEU A 298 -17.88 1.92 -12.89
CA LEU A 298 -16.74 1.80 -13.78
C LEU A 298 -17.20 1.63 -15.24
N ARG A 299 -18.21 0.79 -15.52
CA ARG A 299 -18.78 0.62 -16.86
C ARG A 299 -19.19 1.96 -17.47
N LYS A 300 -19.96 2.79 -16.74
CA LYS A 300 -20.39 4.11 -17.22
C LYS A 300 -19.23 5.02 -17.58
N ARG A 301 -18.16 5.00 -16.74
CA ARG A 301 -16.95 5.79 -16.98
C ARG A 301 -16.17 5.29 -18.20
N VAL A 302 -16.06 3.97 -18.36
CA VAL A 302 -15.44 3.32 -19.52
C VAL A 302 -16.23 3.63 -20.81
N GLU A 303 -17.55 3.50 -20.79
CA GLU A 303 -18.44 3.84 -21.91
C GLU A 303 -18.25 5.30 -22.33
N HIS A 304 -18.31 6.22 -21.37
CA HIS A 304 -18.08 7.65 -21.63
C HIS A 304 -16.71 7.91 -22.27
N TYR A 305 -15.64 7.32 -21.71
CA TYR A 305 -14.28 7.50 -22.24
C TYR A 305 -14.13 7.02 -23.67
N PHE A 306 -14.62 5.82 -24.00
CA PHE A 306 -14.55 5.29 -25.36
C PHE A 306 -15.43 6.06 -26.35
N GLN A 307 -16.54 6.64 -25.90
CA GLN A 307 -17.43 7.42 -26.76
C GLN A 307 -16.93 8.83 -27.04
N ILE A 308 -16.28 9.48 -26.08
CA ILE A 308 -15.92 10.90 -26.15
C ILE A 308 -14.42 11.11 -26.40
N VAL A 309 -13.55 10.29 -25.79
CA VAL A 309 -12.09 10.49 -25.88
C VAL A 309 -11.46 9.58 -26.92
N ARG A 310 -11.87 8.29 -26.96
CA ARG A 310 -11.29 7.30 -27.87
C ARG A 310 -12.29 6.92 -28.99
N VAL A 311 -12.77 7.94 -29.68
CA VAL A 311 -13.69 7.80 -30.83
C VAL A 311 -13.08 7.04 -32.02
N ASP A 312 -11.76 6.87 -32.02
CA ASP A 312 -10.99 6.04 -32.95
C ASP A 312 -11.19 4.54 -32.75
N LEU A 313 -11.61 4.14 -31.54
CA LEU A 313 -11.91 2.76 -31.20
C LEU A 313 -13.41 2.46 -31.40
N LYS A 314 -13.72 1.25 -31.83
CA LYS A 314 -15.12 0.84 -32.03
C LYS A 314 -15.87 0.75 -30.70
N PRO A 315 -17.18 1.09 -30.65
CA PRO A 315 -17.97 1.04 -29.41
C PRO A 315 -17.96 -0.33 -28.71
N GLU A 316 -17.80 -1.41 -29.47
CA GLU A 316 -17.73 -2.78 -28.95
C GLU A 316 -16.46 -3.03 -28.11
N SER A 317 -15.47 -2.14 -28.17
CA SER A 317 -14.29 -2.14 -27.31
C SER A 317 -14.69 -2.16 -25.82
N VAL A 318 -15.74 -1.44 -25.45
CA VAL A 318 -16.32 -1.45 -24.10
C VAL A 318 -16.67 -2.86 -23.64
N ARG A 319 -17.32 -3.65 -24.53
CA ARG A 319 -17.77 -5.00 -24.21
C ARG A 319 -16.60 -5.92 -23.90
N LEU A 320 -15.54 -5.88 -24.71
CA LEU A 320 -14.32 -6.69 -24.48
C LEU A 320 -13.60 -6.26 -23.21
N PHE A 321 -13.46 -4.96 -22.98
CA PHE A 321 -12.82 -4.45 -21.78
C PHE A 321 -13.60 -4.84 -20.51
N MET A 322 -14.92 -4.63 -20.50
CA MET A 322 -15.77 -4.99 -19.35
C MET A 322 -15.85 -6.49 -19.15
N HIS A 323 -15.81 -7.29 -20.23
CA HIS A 323 -15.72 -8.75 -20.12
C HIS A 323 -14.41 -9.16 -19.40
N ALA A 324 -13.27 -8.57 -19.78
CA ALA A 324 -12.01 -8.79 -19.07
C ALA A 324 -12.07 -8.38 -17.59
N MET A 325 -12.77 -7.29 -17.27
CA MET A 325 -12.96 -6.85 -15.88
C MET A 325 -13.81 -7.83 -15.05
N THR A 326 -14.81 -8.46 -15.67
CA THR A 326 -15.73 -9.40 -15.00
C THR A 326 -15.13 -10.79 -14.85
N GLU A 327 -14.60 -11.34 -15.95
CA GLU A 327 -14.05 -12.71 -15.98
C GLU A 327 -12.59 -12.78 -15.47
N GLY A 328 -11.91 -11.62 -15.39
CA GLY A 328 -10.50 -11.50 -15.04
C GLY A 328 -9.58 -11.69 -16.23
N GLU A 329 -9.79 -12.73 -17.01
CA GLU A 329 -9.11 -12.98 -18.28
C GLU A 329 -9.98 -13.86 -19.19
N PHE A 330 -9.84 -13.70 -20.52
CA PHE A 330 -10.60 -14.49 -21.48
C PHE A 330 -9.76 -14.90 -22.70
N ASP A 331 -10.21 -15.93 -23.40
CA ASP A 331 -9.56 -16.40 -24.63
C ASP A 331 -9.87 -15.45 -25.80
N ARG A 332 -8.87 -15.19 -26.64
CA ARG A 332 -9.03 -14.31 -27.82
C ARG A 332 -10.11 -14.77 -28.80
N MET A 333 -10.39 -16.07 -28.82
CA MET A 333 -11.45 -16.67 -29.66
C MET A 333 -12.85 -16.29 -29.20
N GLU A 334 -13.01 -15.87 -27.94
CA GLU A 334 -14.32 -15.41 -27.40
C GLU A 334 -14.72 -14.02 -27.92
N ALA A 335 -13.80 -13.28 -28.55
CA ALA A 335 -14.06 -11.90 -28.98
C ALA A 335 -15.30 -11.76 -29.89
N GLY A 336 -15.52 -12.73 -30.78
CA GLY A 336 -16.72 -12.75 -31.65
C GLY A 336 -18.00 -12.85 -30.82
N ARG A 337 -18.06 -13.80 -29.89
CA ARG A 337 -19.21 -14.00 -29.01
C ARG A 337 -19.47 -12.78 -28.11
N VAL A 338 -18.43 -12.22 -27.52
CA VAL A 338 -18.53 -11.08 -26.56
C VAL A 338 -18.99 -9.80 -27.28
N THR A 339 -18.47 -9.53 -28.49
CA THR A 339 -18.82 -8.33 -29.25
C THR A 339 -20.13 -8.48 -30.03
N GLY A 340 -20.54 -9.71 -30.36
CA GLY A 340 -21.63 -9.99 -31.30
C GLY A 340 -21.24 -9.71 -32.77
N MET A 341 -19.95 -9.64 -33.09
CA MET A 341 -19.43 -9.32 -34.42
C MET A 341 -18.89 -10.56 -35.14
N PRO A 342 -18.80 -10.52 -36.49
CA PRO A 342 -18.05 -11.54 -37.23
C PRO A 342 -16.60 -11.64 -36.71
N GLU A 343 -16.06 -12.85 -36.65
CA GLU A 343 -14.75 -13.13 -36.04
C GLU A 343 -13.62 -12.21 -36.54
N ARG A 344 -13.57 -11.93 -37.84
CA ARG A 344 -12.54 -11.06 -38.41
C ARG A 344 -12.62 -9.65 -37.81
N THR A 345 -13.81 -9.09 -37.67
CA THR A 345 -14.03 -7.75 -37.13
C THR A 345 -13.76 -7.71 -35.61
N ALA A 346 -14.24 -8.71 -34.89
CA ALA A 346 -13.99 -8.83 -33.46
C ALA A 346 -12.49 -8.95 -33.15
N ARG A 347 -11.74 -9.71 -33.97
CA ARG A 347 -10.28 -9.81 -33.85
C ARG A 347 -9.57 -8.48 -34.10
N GLN A 348 -10.08 -7.64 -35.03
CA GLN A 348 -9.54 -6.30 -35.25
C GLN A 348 -9.77 -5.41 -34.00
N VAL A 349 -10.96 -5.43 -33.40
CA VAL A 349 -11.26 -4.67 -32.17
C VAL A 349 -10.34 -5.11 -31.02
N LEU A 350 -10.21 -6.44 -30.81
CA LEU A 350 -9.34 -6.98 -29.78
C LEU A 350 -7.87 -6.59 -30.02
N THR A 351 -7.39 -6.65 -31.28
CA THR A 351 -6.02 -6.26 -31.62
C THR A 351 -5.77 -4.78 -31.35
N ALA A 352 -6.73 -3.92 -31.66
CA ALA A 352 -6.64 -2.49 -31.34
C ALA A 352 -6.53 -2.27 -29.83
N LEU A 353 -7.37 -2.91 -29.02
CA LEU A 353 -7.32 -2.81 -27.56
C LEU A 353 -6.00 -3.33 -26.96
N VAL A 354 -5.43 -4.38 -27.54
CA VAL A 354 -4.11 -4.90 -27.11
C VAL A 354 -2.99 -3.96 -27.49
N LYS A 355 -3.03 -3.38 -28.70
CA LYS A 355 -2.06 -2.38 -29.15
C LYS A 355 -2.05 -1.15 -28.25
N GLU A 356 -3.23 -0.67 -27.89
CA GLU A 356 -3.43 0.49 -27.01
C GLU A 356 -3.35 0.16 -25.51
N LYS A 357 -2.97 -1.10 -25.16
CA LYS A 357 -2.79 -1.58 -23.77
C LYS A 357 -4.04 -1.55 -22.88
N PHE A 358 -5.24 -1.38 -23.44
CA PHE A 358 -6.50 -1.60 -22.71
C PHE A 358 -6.75 -3.07 -22.42
N LEU A 359 -6.20 -3.96 -23.25
CA LEU A 359 -6.06 -5.38 -22.95
C LEU A 359 -4.59 -5.76 -23.00
N ILE A 360 -4.16 -6.57 -22.05
CA ILE A 360 -2.78 -7.05 -21.95
C ILE A 360 -2.75 -8.56 -21.89
N SER A 361 -1.64 -9.16 -22.35
CA SER A 361 -1.42 -10.60 -22.38
C SER A 361 0.03 -10.91 -22.08
N ASP A 362 0.29 -11.98 -21.33
CA ASP A 362 1.65 -12.38 -20.96
C ASP A 362 2.42 -13.02 -22.13
N THR A 363 1.68 -13.48 -23.15
CA THR A 363 2.27 -14.04 -24.38
C THR A 363 1.53 -13.50 -25.62
N PRO A 364 2.17 -13.47 -26.80
CA PRO A 364 1.55 -12.92 -28.02
C PRO A 364 0.22 -13.56 -28.42
N LYS A 365 0.00 -14.83 -28.05
CA LYS A 365 -1.24 -15.59 -28.37
C LYS A 365 -2.04 -15.97 -27.13
N GLY A 366 -1.58 -15.58 -25.93
CA GLY A 366 -2.23 -15.93 -24.66
C GLY A 366 -3.57 -15.22 -24.43
N ARG A 367 -4.22 -15.64 -23.36
CA ARG A 367 -5.43 -15.00 -22.85
C ARG A 367 -5.18 -13.53 -22.58
N VAL A 368 -6.22 -12.73 -22.64
CA VAL A 368 -6.17 -11.28 -22.43
C VAL A 368 -6.89 -10.90 -21.17
N ARG A 369 -6.36 -9.93 -20.45
CA ARG A 369 -6.95 -9.32 -19.25
C ARG A 369 -6.97 -7.80 -19.37
N ALA A 370 -7.72 -7.14 -18.48
CA ALA A 370 -7.78 -5.69 -18.46
C ALA A 370 -6.41 -5.06 -18.17
N GLY A 371 -6.05 -4.06 -18.96
CA GLY A 371 -4.92 -3.17 -18.79
C GLY A 371 -5.40 -1.73 -18.63
N PHE A 372 -4.57 -0.90 -18.02
CA PHE A 372 -4.92 0.49 -17.70
C PHE A 372 -3.82 1.43 -18.18
N PRO A 373 -3.87 1.89 -19.46
CA PRO A 373 -2.97 2.91 -19.94
C PRO A 373 -3.11 4.20 -19.14
N LEU A 374 -2.01 4.98 -19.04
CA LEU A 374 -1.97 6.16 -18.18
C LEU A 374 -3.07 7.18 -18.51
N GLU A 375 -3.32 7.37 -19.79
CA GLU A 375 -4.31 8.33 -20.31
C GLU A 375 -5.76 8.03 -19.90
N CYS A 376 -6.09 6.79 -19.53
CA CYS A 376 -7.43 6.44 -19.07
C CYS A 376 -7.62 6.54 -17.57
N LEU A 377 -6.55 6.65 -16.78
CA LEU A 377 -6.63 6.53 -15.31
C LEU A 377 -7.52 7.60 -14.68
N GLU A 378 -7.41 8.85 -15.12
CA GLU A 378 -8.23 9.95 -14.59
C GLU A 378 -9.72 9.76 -14.90
N TYR A 379 -10.04 9.17 -16.04
CA TYR A 379 -11.42 8.88 -16.46
C TYR A 379 -11.98 7.64 -15.77
N PHE A 380 -11.20 6.55 -15.72
CA PHE A 380 -11.67 5.28 -15.15
C PHE A 380 -11.67 5.32 -13.62
N PHE A 381 -10.69 5.99 -13.03
CA PHE A 381 -10.44 6.03 -11.60
C PHE A 381 -10.25 7.48 -11.10
N PRO A 382 -11.31 8.30 -11.16
CA PRO A 382 -11.23 9.69 -10.73
C PRO A 382 -10.76 9.79 -9.27
N SER A 383 -9.90 10.76 -9.00
CA SER A 383 -9.30 10.98 -7.67
C SER A 383 -8.39 9.84 -7.16
N LEU A 384 -7.97 8.92 -8.04
CA LEU A 384 -6.91 7.97 -7.69
C LEU A 384 -5.59 8.71 -7.43
N TYR A 385 -5.28 9.69 -8.29
CA TYR A 385 -4.26 10.71 -8.08
C TYR A 385 -4.93 12.08 -7.90
N PRO A 386 -4.26 13.07 -7.29
CA PRO A 386 -4.77 14.44 -7.32
C PRO A 386 -4.89 14.93 -8.76
N SER A 387 -5.91 15.70 -9.04
CA SER A 387 -6.00 16.43 -10.34
C SER A 387 -4.78 17.35 -10.44
N VAL A 388 -4.04 17.24 -11.51
CA VAL A 388 -2.90 18.10 -11.84
C VAL A 388 -3.40 19.49 -12.22
#